data_70586a7171857fc1a45de2bdafc9f454
#
_entry.id   70586a7171857fc1a45de2bdafc9f454
#
_cell.length_a   1.000
_cell.length_b   1.000
_cell.length_c   1.000
_cell.angle_alpha   90.00
_cell.angle_beta   90.00
_cell.angle_gamma   90.00
#
_symmetry.space_group_name_H-M   'P 1'
#
loop_
_entity.id
_entity.type
_entity.pdbx_description
1 polymer ?
#
loop_
_entity_poly.entity_id
_entity_poly.type
_entity_poly.pdbx_seq_one_letter_code
_entity_poly.pdbx_strand_id
1 'polypeptide(L)'
;PRRYLAGSVFDALWESCRSILTQYHKQNPLHGGMKVAELRQKLLKGADQAVADALLAALRHEGKIKAVADRYALADFSVHLTKRQTGIRDRILQSYRKAGLETPGLDEIYGMFEAKEQADCKQVVESLVSGGGLVMLTPQICVHREVYEQVCRRTAEHFAGEEELTLAQFRDMLSTSRKYALAVLEYYDKNKILKKDGDIRRPGPAFPAIAPREEL
;
A
#
# COMPACT_ATOMS: atom_id res chain seq x y z
N PRO A 1 -25.72 16.90 -0.60
CA PRO A 1 -25.68 18.34 -0.38
C PRO A 1 -24.28 18.88 -0.61
N ARG A 2 -24.15 19.95 -1.42
CA ARG A 2 -22.88 20.65 -1.63
C ARG A 2 -22.50 21.34 -0.32
N ARG A 3 -21.31 21.06 0.20
CA ARG A 3 -20.76 21.75 1.38
C ARG A 3 -19.74 22.76 0.88
N TYR A 4 -19.84 24.01 1.32
CA TYR A 4 -18.93 25.09 0.97
C TYR A 4 -18.04 25.37 2.19
N LEU A 5 -16.74 25.47 1.98
CA LEU A 5 -15.78 25.96 2.97
C LEU A 5 -15.45 27.43 2.59
N ALA A 6 -15.44 28.33 3.58
CA ALA A 6 -14.90 29.68 3.36
C ALA A 6 -13.40 29.58 3.04
N GLY A 7 -12.90 30.38 2.10
CA GLY A 7 -11.50 30.35 1.67
C GLY A 7 -10.52 30.47 2.83
N SER A 8 -10.76 31.35 3.78
CA SER A 8 -9.91 31.52 4.98
C SER A 8 -9.85 30.28 5.86
N VAL A 9 -10.93 29.49 5.94
CA VAL A 9 -10.96 28.22 6.70
C VAL A 9 -10.16 27.16 5.95
N PHE A 10 -10.27 27.11 4.62
CA PHE A 10 -9.49 26.21 3.79
C PHE A 10 -7.99 26.48 3.92
N ASP A 11 -7.58 27.76 3.88
CA ASP A 11 -6.18 28.15 4.04
C ASP A 11 -5.64 27.79 5.43
N ALA A 12 -6.40 28.01 6.49
CA ALA A 12 -6.01 27.60 7.85
C ALA A 12 -5.86 26.08 7.99
N LEU A 13 -6.76 25.31 7.36
CA LEU A 13 -6.67 23.84 7.33
C LEU A 13 -5.47 23.35 6.49
N TRP A 14 -5.16 24.05 5.39
CA TRP A 14 -3.95 23.78 4.62
C TRP A 14 -2.68 23.99 5.45
N GLU A 15 -2.53 25.13 6.15
CA GLU A 15 -1.36 25.38 6.99
C GLU A 15 -1.22 24.33 8.11
N SER A 16 -2.33 23.89 8.69
CA SER A 16 -2.35 22.79 9.66
C SER A 16 -1.87 21.46 9.02
N CYS A 17 -2.41 21.12 7.85
CA CYS A 17 -2.01 19.93 7.10
C CYS A 17 -0.52 19.97 6.74
N ARG A 18 -0.03 21.10 6.24
CA ARG A 18 1.36 21.34 5.90
C ARG A 18 2.28 21.16 7.11
N SER A 19 1.93 21.74 8.24
CA SER A 19 2.70 21.58 9.49
C SER A 19 2.79 20.13 9.93
N ILE A 20 1.66 19.41 9.95
CA ILE A 20 1.59 17.98 10.33
C ILE A 20 2.48 17.14 9.40
N LEU A 21 2.36 17.30 8.09
CA LEU A 21 3.15 16.54 7.12
C LEU A 21 4.62 16.91 7.16
N THR A 22 4.97 18.19 7.33
CA THR A 22 6.37 18.61 7.47
C THR A 22 7.03 17.97 8.70
N GLN A 23 6.34 17.97 9.84
CA GLN A 23 6.85 17.31 11.04
C GLN A 23 6.99 15.80 10.85
N TYR A 24 6.00 15.18 10.21
CA TYR A 24 6.03 13.74 9.90
C TYR A 24 7.22 13.38 9.02
N HIS A 25 7.47 14.13 7.93
CA HIS A 25 8.57 13.88 7.02
C HIS A 25 9.96 14.05 7.68
N LYS A 26 10.09 15.01 8.60
CA LYS A 26 11.33 15.16 9.40
C LYS A 26 11.59 13.96 10.30
N GLN A 27 10.54 13.40 10.90
CA GLN A 27 10.65 12.24 11.79
C GLN A 27 10.77 10.91 11.02
N ASN A 28 10.26 10.85 9.81
CA ASN A 28 10.16 9.64 8.98
C ASN A 28 10.66 9.91 7.55
N PRO A 29 11.93 10.24 7.35
CA PRO A 29 12.45 10.72 6.07
C PRO A 29 12.38 9.68 4.95
N LEU A 30 12.31 8.40 5.29
CA LEU A 30 12.21 7.30 4.33
C LEU A 30 10.77 6.79 4.11
N HIS A 31 9.77 7.36 4.80
CA HIS A 31 8.37 7.03 4.55
C HIS A 31 7.80 7.91 3.42
N GLY A 32 7.16 7.29 2.45
CA GLY A 32 6.56 8.01 1.30
C GLY A 32 5.41 8.97 1.67
N GLY A 33 4.98 9.01 2.93
CA GLY A 33 3.93 9.88 3.45
C GLY A 33 3.28 9.34 4.72
N MET A 34 2.36 10.11 5.30
CA MET A 34 1.54 9.74 6.46
C MET A 34 0.31 8.95 6.00
N LYS A 35 -0.09 7.91 6.75
CA LYS A 35 -1.33 7.17 6.46
C LYS A 35 -2.54 8.10 6.45
N VAL A 36 -3.44 7.88 5.48
CA VAL A 36 -4.65 8.71 5.31
C VAL A 36 -5.48 8.77 6.60
N ALA A 37 -5.68 7.63 7.27
CA ALA A 37 -6.44 7.57 8.52
C ALA A 37 -5.81 8.40 9.65
N GLU A 38 -4.48 8.36 9.78
CA GLU A 38 -3.73 9.14 10.77
C GLU A 38 -3.79 10.64 10.47
N LEU A 39 -3.62 11.02 9.19
CA LEU A 39 -3.70 12.43 8.77
C LEU A 39 -5.10 13.00 9.02
N ARG A 40 -6.17 12.26 8.72
CA ARG A 40 -7.55 12.66 9.04
C ARG A 40 -7.72 12.94 10.53
N GLN A 41 -7.28 12.01 11.37
CA GLN A 41 -7.41 12.12 12.81
C GLN A 41 -6.65 13.32 13.38
N LYS A 42 -5.46 13.63 12.85
CA LYS A 42 -4.65 14.78 13.30
C LYS A 42 -5.18 16.11 12.78
N LEU A 43 -5.66 16.15 11.52
CA LEU A 43 -6.08 17.38 10.86
C LEU A 43 -7.47 17.83 11.30
N LEU A 44 -8.41 16.90 11.44
CA LEU A 44 -9.81 17.18 11.74
C LEU A 44 -10.33 16.27 12.85
N LYS A 45 -9.80 16.45 14.07
CA LYS A 45 -10.18 15.68 15.24
C LYS A 45 -11.69 15.81 15.51
N GLY A 46 -12.43 14.71 15.40
CA GLY A 46 -13.86 14.65 15.67
C GLY A 46 -14.78 15.09 14.52
N ALA A 47 -14.25 15.44 13.35
CA ALA A 47 -15.06 15.73 12.19
C ALA A 47 -15.55 14.47 11.47
N ASP A 48 -16.66 14.61 10.73
CA ASP A 48 -17.17 13.60 9.83
C ASP A 48 -16.09 13.19 8.80
N GLN A 49 -15.90 11.88 8.62
CA GLN A 49 -14.92 11.31 7.70
C GLN A 49 -15.09 11.86 6.27
N ALA A 50 -16.34 12.05 5.82
CA ALA A 50 -16.62 12.58 4.48
C ALA A 50 -16.11 14.02 4.30
N VAL A 51 -16.11 14.83 5.37
CA VAL A 51 -15.56 16.20 5.34
C VAL A 51 -14.04 16.16 5.23
N ALA A 52 -13.39 15.31 6.00
CA ALA A 52 -11.94 15.14 5.95
C ALA A 52 -11.49 14.64 4.57
N ASP A 53 -12.21 13.67 3.99
CA ASP A 53 -11.92 13.16 2.65
C ASP A 53 -12.09 14.21 1.55
N ALA A 54 -13.15 15.01 1.63
CA ALA A 54 -13.38 16.11 0.69
C ALA A 54 -12.26 17.16 0.75
N LEU A 55 -11.80 17.52 1.97
CA LEU A 55 -10.68 18.43 2.15
C LEU A 55 -9.38 17.88 1.56
N LEU A 56 -9.04 16.63 1.87
CA LEU A 56 -7.82 16.00 1.35
C LEU A 56 -7.87 15.85 -0.18
N ALA A 57 -9.05 15.56 -0.75
CA ALA A 57 -9.26 15.54 -2.19
C ALA A 57 -9.05 16.93 -2.83
N ALA A 58 -9.54 17.99 -2.19
CA ALA A 58 -9.33 19.37 -2.64
C ALA A 58 -7.84 19.76 -2.58
N LEU A 59 -7.15 19.49 -1.48
CA LEU A 59 -5.71 19.75 -1.34
C LEU A 59 -4.88 19.00 -2.39
N ARG A 60 -5.29 17.77 -2.72
CA ARG A 60 -4.65 17.00 -3.80
C ARG A 60 -4.93 17.60 -5.18
N HIS A 61 -6.16 18.03 -5.43
CA HIS A 61 -6.54 18.68 -6.69
C HIS A 61 -5.76 19.98 -6.93
N GLU A 62 -5.52 20.75 -5.86
CA GLU A 62 -4.69 21.96 -5.91
C GLU A 62 -3.17 21.68 -5.97
N GLY A 63 -2.76 20.42 -6.03
CA GLY A 63 -1.35 20.05 -6.10
C GLY A 63 -0.55 20.32 -4.81
N LYS A 64 -1.20 20.56 -3.67
CA LYS A 64 -0.56 20.85 -2.37
C LYS A 64 -0.05 19.58 -1.70
N ILE A 65 -0.75 18.45 -1.91
CA ILE A 65 -0.37 17.11 -1.44
C ILE A 65 -0.47 16.11 -2.58
N LYS A 66 0.27 15.01 -2.46
CA LYS A 66 0.21 13.86 -3.38
C LYS A 66 -0.12 12.57 -2.65
N ALA A 67 -0.83 11.68 -3.34
CA ALA A 67 -1.11 10.34 -2.86
C ALA A 67 0.05 9.40 -3.23
N VAL A 68 0.51 8.60 -2.27
CA VAL A 68 1.53 7.56 -2.43
C VAL A 68 0.98 6.30 -1.75
N ALA A 69 0.49 5.35 -2.52
CA ALA A 69 -0.24 4.19 -2.01
C ALA A 69 -1.42 4.61 -1.10
N ASP A 70 -1.45 4.12 0.16
CA ASP A 70 -2.46 4.47 1.18
C ASP A 70 -2.09 5.69 2.03
N ARG A 71 -1.19 6.56 1.52
CA ARG A 71 -0.59 7.68 2.26
C ARG A 71 -0.72 8.99 1.51
N TYR A 72 -0.59 10.09 2.26
CA TYR A 72 -0.41 11.43 1.70
C TYR A 72 0.93 12.04 2.11
N ALA A 73 1.55 12.74 1.17
CA ALA A 73 2.78 13.51 1.37
C ALA A 73 2.59 14.94 0.84
N LEU A 74 3.44 15.86 1.28
CA LEU A 74 3.58 17.16 0.61
C LEU A 74 3.97 16.93 -0.86
N ALA A 75 3.50 17.78 -1.76
CA ALA A 75 3.71 17.59 -3.19
C ALA A 75 5.19 17.59 -3.59
N ASP A 76 6.00 18.43 -2.94
CA ASP A 76 7.44 18.58 -3.13
C ASP A 76 8.30 17.56 -2.35
N PHE A 77 7.70 16.80 -1.43
CA PHE A 77 8.45 15.81 -0.64
C PHE A 77 8.83 14.62 -1.51
N SER A 78 10.08 14.19 -1.40
CA SER A 78 10.57 12.93 -1.98
C SER A 78 11.45 12.18 -0.98
N VAL A 79 11.41 10.87 -1.03
CA VAL A 79 12.28 10.00 -0.23
C VAL A 79 13.66 9.99 -0.88
N HIS A 80 14.68 10.38 -0.12
CA HIS A 80 16.07 10.34 -0.56
C HIS A 80 16.82 9.24 0.19
N LEU A 81 17.27 8.24 -0.55
CA LEU A 81 18.12 7.17 -0.04
C LEU A 81 19.60 7.55 -0.18
N THR A 82 20.39 7.24 0.82
CA THR A 82 21.86 7.29 0.69
C THR A 82 22.32 6.24 -0.34
N LYS A 83 23.56 6.36 -0.83
CA LYS A 83 24.14 5.37 -1.76
C LYS A 83 24.10 3.95 -1.18
N ARG A 84 24.38 3.80 0.13
CA ARG A 84 24.30 2.51 0.83
C ARG A 84 22.87 1.98 0.85
N GLN A 85 21.89 2.80 1.25
CA GLN A 85 20.48 2.43 1.29
C GLN A 85 19.93 2.11 -0.10
N THR A 86 20.40 2.78 -1.14
CA THR A 86 20.07 2.45 -2.55
C THR A 86 20.54 1.04 -2.89
N GLY A 87 21.78 0.66 -2.55
CA GLY A 87 22.29 -0.68 -2.77
C GLY A 87 21.51 -1.74 -1.99
N ILE A 88 21.13 -1.45 -0.74
CA ILE A 88 20.26 -2.32 0.08
C ILE A 88 18.90 -2.49 -0.58
N ARG A 89 18.26 -1.39 -1.01
CA ARG A 89 16.97 -1.40 -1.72
C ARG A 89 16.99 -2.31 -2.93
N ASP A 90 18.00 -2.15 -3.78
CA ASP A 90 18.10 -2.88 -5.05
C ASP A 90 18.26 -4.38 -4.80
N ARG A 91 19.07 -4.77 -3.81
CA ARG A 91 19.22 -6.17 -3.39
C ARG A 91 17.93 -6.77 -2.84
N ILE A 92 17.19 -6.03 -2.02
CA ILE A 92 15.88 -6.44 -1.49
C ILE A 92 14.89 -6.66 -2.62
N LEU A 93 14.71 -5.66 -3.50
CA LEU A 93 13.78 -5.76 -4.63
C LEU A 93 14.13 -6.91 -5.56
N GLN A 94 15.41 -7.11 -5.86
CA GLN A 94 15.86 -8.23 -6.69
C GLN A 94 15.55 -9.58 -6.04
N SER A 95 15.76 -9.71 -4.73
CA SER A 95 15.44 -10.93 -3.99
C SER A 95 13.95 -11.27 -4.06
N TYR A 96 13.08 -10.31 -3.76
CA TYR A 96 11.62 -10.50 -3.83
C TYR A 96 11.11 -10.73 -5.26
N ARG A 97 11.66 -10.02 -6.26
CA ARG A 97 11.29 -10.23 -7.67
C ARG A 97 11.66 -11.65 -8.13
N LYS A 98 12.86 -12.12 -7.79
CA LYS A 98 13.34 -13.47 -8.16
C LYS A 98 12.53 -14.57 -7.45
N ALA A 99 12.15 -14.37 -6.22
CA ALA A 99 11.38 -15.33 -5.43
C ALA A 99 9.92 -15.48 -5.91
N GLY A 100 9.38 -14.50 -6.66
CA GLY A 100 8.01 -14.54 -7.10
C GLY A 100 7.03 -14.43 -5.92
N LEU A 101 6.05 -15.32 -5.84
CA LEU A 101 5.08 -15.34 -4.75
C LEU A 101 5.60 -16.07 -3.51
N GLU A 102 6.51 -17.02 -3.67
CA GLU A 102 7.11 -17.80 -2.57
C GLU A 102 8.32 -17.08 -1.97
N THR A 103 8.05 -15.96 -1.35
CA THR A 103 9.07 -15.01 -0.88
C THR A 103 9.76 -15.45 0.41
N PRO A 104 11.03 -15.06 0.60
CA PRO A 104 11.70 -15.19 1.89
C PRO A 104 10.99 -14.36 2.96
N GLY A 105 11.06 -14.83 4.21
CA GLY A 105 10.60 -14.06 5.36
C GLY A 105 11.44 -12.81 5.61
N LEU A 106 10.91 -11.86 6.38
CA LEU A 106 11.65 -10.63 6.69
C LEU A 106 12.96 -10.91 7.44
N ASP A 107 12.98 -11.91 8.33
CA ASP A 107 14.21 -12.27 9.06
C ASP A 107 15.28 -12.84 8.13
N GLU A 108 14.90 -13.59 7.11
CA GLU A 108 15.83 -14.08 6.08
C GLU A 108 16.39 -12.90 5.26
N ILE A 109 15.53 -11.93 4.90
CA ILE A 109 15.96 -10.71 4.21
C ILE A 109 16.94 -9.91 5.08
N TYR A 110 16.65 -9.72 6.37
CA TYR A 110 17.56 -9.02 7.28
C TYR A 110 18.88 -9.77 7.45
N GLY A 111 18.85 -11.10 7.48
CA GLY A 111 20.04 -11.97 7.55
C GLY A 111 20.96 -11.91 6.32
N MET A 112 20.48 -11.40 5.18
CA MET A 112 21.32 -11.19 3.99
C MET A 112 22.31 -10.03 4.13
N PHE A 113 22.18 -9.21 5.18
CA PHE A 113 22.96 -8.00 5.41
C PHE A 113 23.79 -8.10 6.69
N GLU A 114 24.96 -7.45 6.68
CA GLU A 114 25.81 -7.40 7.86
C GLU A 114 25.12 -6.70 9.02
N ALA A 115 25.51 -7.00 10.27
CA ALA A 115 24.90 -6.43 11.47
C ALA A 115 24.82 -4.89 11.44
N LYS A 116 25.88 -4.22 10.92
CA LYS A 116 25.93 -2.76 10.77
C LYS A 116 24.95 -2.19 9.72
N GLU A 117 24.41 -3.03 8.83
CA GLU A 117 23.47 -2.65 7.76
C GLU A 117 22.01 -2.97 8.11
N GLN A 118 21.78 -3.78 9.15
CA GLN A 118 20.43 -4.26 9.46
C GLN A 118 19.45 -3.13 9.83
N ALA A 119 19.94 -2.07 10.50
CA ALA A 119 19.12 -0.90 10.81
C ALA A 119 18.66 -0.19 9.52
N ASP A 120 19.57 0.05 8.58
CA ASP A 120 19.25 0.61 7.26
C ASP A 120 18.32 -0.32 6.47
N CYS A 121 18.56 -1.63 6.53
CA CYS A 121 17.74 -2.62 5.85
C CYS A 121 16.27 -2.56 6.33
N LYS A 122 16.04 -2.49 7.64
CA LYS A 122 14.68 -2.35 8.22
C LYS A 122 14.01 -1.08 7.72
N GLN A 123 14.70 0.06 7.78
CA GLN A 123 14.18 1.34 7.29
C GLN A 123 13.86 1.31 5.78
N VAL A 124 14.72 0.67 4.98
CA VAL A 124 14.51 0.52 3.55
C VAL A 124 13.30 -0.38 3.25
N VAL A 125 13.13 -1.50 3.97
CA VAL A 125 11.93 -2.34 3.85
C VAL A 125 10.66 -1.54 4.17
N GLU A 126 10.65 -0.78 5.27
CA GLU A 126 9.53 0.09 5.64
C GLU A 126 9.25 1.14 4.56
N SER A 127 10.31 1.73 3.99
CA SER A 127 10.21 2.67 2.87
C SER A 127 9.61 2.00 1.62
N LEU A 128 10.05 0.80 1.28
CA LEU A 128 9.52 0.04 0.14
C LEU A 128 8.05 -0.33 0.32
N VAL A 129 7.64 -0.75 1.51
CA VAL A 129 6.23 -1.02 1.82
C VAL A 129 5.41 0.26 1.78
N SER A 130 5.89 1.33 2.41
CA SER A 130 5.17 2.61 2.43
C SER A 130 5.11 3.30 1.07
N GLY A 131 6.11 3.10 0.23
CA GLY A 131 6.18 3.60 -1.15
C GLY A 131 5.50 2.68 -2.17
N GLY A 132 5.00 1.52 -1.73
CA GLY A 132 4.29 0.58 -2.59
C GLY A 132 5.18 -0.26 -3.50
N GLY A 133 6.50 -0.27 -3.31
CA GLY A 133 7.43 -1.17 -4.01
C GLY A 133 7.30 -2.63 -3.56
N LEU A 134 6.94 -2.81 -2.29
CA LEU A 134 6.54 -4.10 -1.71
C LEU A 134 5.11 -4.03 -1.19
N VAL A 135 4.41 -5.15 -1.24
CA VAL A 135 3.07 -5.33 -0.67
C VAL A 135 3.16 -6.30 0.50
N MET A 136 2.81 -5.85 1.69
CA MET A 136 2.78 -6.68 2.89
C MET A 136 1.44 -7.43 2.96
N LEU A 137 1.46 -8.72 2.64
CA LEU A 137 0.27 -9.58 2.69
C LEU A 137 -0.06 -9.96 4.14
N THR A 138 0.96 -10.37 4.90
CA THR A 138 0.89 -10.65 6.35
C THR A 138 2.08 -9.99 7.05
N PRO A 139 2.14 -9.94 8.39
CA PRO A 139 3.33 -9.44 9.09
C PRO A 139 4.65 -10.13 8.73
N GLN A 140 4.59 -11.35 8.19
CA GLN A 140 5.77 -12.15 7.83
C GLN A 140 5.99 -12.29 6.31
N ILE A 141 4.98 -11.98 5.49
CA ILE A 141 5.01 -12.20 4.04
C ILE A 141 4.86 -10.89 3.30
N CYS A 142 5.93 -10.46 2.65
CA CYS A 142 5.93 -9.39 1.66
C CYS A 142 6.11 -9.97 0.26
N VAL A 143 5.55 -9.31 -0.74
CA VAL A 143 5.76 -9.64 -2.15
C VAL A 143 6.16 -8.40 -2.94
N HIS A 144 6.89 -8.59 -4.03
CA HIS A 144 7.21 -7.50 -4.95
C HIS A 144 5.93 -6.96 -5.61
N ARG A 145 5.85 -5.64 -5.82
CA ARG A 145 4.68 -4.99 -6.45
C ARG A 145 4.26 -5.66 -7.77
N GLU A 146 5.19 -5.90 -8.67
CA GLU A 146 4.92 -6.53 -9.97
C GLU A 146 4.34 -7.94 -9.82
N VAL A 147 4.82 -8.71 -8.85
CA VAL A 147 4.28 -10.06 -8.55
C VAL A 147 2.85 -9.95 -8.04
N TYR A 148 2.59 -9.02 -7.12
CA TYR A 148 1.23 -8.77 -6.63
C TYR A 148 0.28 -8.35 -7.76
N GLU A 149 0.72 -7.48 -8.67
CA GLU A 149 -0.08 -7.05 -9.82
C GLU A 149 -0.36 -8.20 -10.80
N GLN A 150 0.58 -9.15 -10.96
CA GLN A 150 0.34 -10.38 -11.74
C GLN A 150 -0.74 -11.24 -11.07
N VAL A 151 -0.69 -11.38 -9.74
CA VAL A 151 -1.72 -12.10 -8.98
C VAL A 151 -3.08 -11.42 -9.12
N CYS A 152 -3.14 -10.10 -9.05
CA CYS A 152 -4.37 -9.34 -9.26
C CYS A 152 -4.96 -9.59 -10.65
N ARG A 153 -4.13 -9.54 -11.71
CA ARG A 153 -4.59 -9.82 -13.09
C ARG A 153 -5.16 -11.23 -13.22
N ARG A 154 -4.45 -12.25 -12.75
CA ARG A 154 -4.95 -13.64 -12.80
C ARG A 154 -6.25 -13.81 -12.01
N THR A 155 -6.38 -13.13 -10.88
CA THR A 155 -7.63 -13.15 -10.10
C THR A 155 -8.78 -12.51 -10.87
N ALA A 156 -8.53 -11.39 -11.53
CA ALA A 156 -9.54 -10.70 -12.34
C ALA A 156 -9.94 -11.53 -13.56
N GLU A 157 -8.98 -12.16 -14.23
CA GLU A 157 -9.22 -13.09 -15.35
C GLU A 157 -10.10 -14.28 -14.95
N HIS A 158 -9.85 -14.87 -13.76
CA HIS A 158 -10.69 -15.95 -13.23
C HIS A 158 -12.15 -15.48 -13.08
N PHE A 159 -12.38 -14.35 -12.45
CA PHE A 159 -13.73 -13.82 -12.23
C PHE A 159 -14.39 -13.20 -13.48
N ALA A 160 -13.71 -13.15 -14.58
CA ALA A 160 -14.35 -12.83 -15.88
C ALA A 160 -15.20 -14.00 -16.41
N GLY A 161 -14.91 -15.23 -16.00
CA GLY A 161 -15.64 -16.43 -16.42
C GLY A 161 -16.31 -17.23 -15.30
N GLU A 162 -15.90 -17.00 -14.06
CA GLU A 162 -16.32 -17.76 -12.89
C GLU A 162 -16.85 -16.84 -11.80
N GLU A 163 -17.88 -17.28 -11.05
CA GLU A 163 -18.46 -16.48 -9.97
C GLU A 163 -17.80 -16.75 -8.61
N GLU A 164 -17.10 -17.88 -8.47
CA GLU A 164 -16.59 -18.40 -7.22
C GLU A 164 -15.12 -18.84 -7.35
N LEU A 165 -14.38 -18.74 -6.25
CA LEU A 165 -12.99 -19.13 -6.16
C LEU A 165 -12.72 -19.86 -4.85
N THR A 166 -12.23 -21.10 -4.92
CA THR A 166 -11.75 -21.84 -3.77
C THR A 166 -10.25 -21.65 -3.54
N LEU A 167 -9.77 -21.93 -2.33
CA LEU A 167 -8.33 -21.90 -2.03
C LEU A 167 -7.53 -22.89 -2.92
N ALA A 168 -8.10 -24.05 -3.25
CA ALA A 168 -7.44 -25.04 -4.10
C ALA A 168 -7.28 -24.53 -5.53
N GLN A 169 -8.34 -24.00 -6.13
CA GLN A 169 -8.28 -23.38 -7.46
C GLN A 169 -7.29 -22.22 -7.50
N PHE A 170 -7.32 -21.34 -6.48
CA PHE A 170 -6.41 -20.19 -6.40
C PHE A 170 -4.95 -20.62 -6.30
N ARG A 171 -4.64 -21.60 -5.45
CA ARG A 171 -3.31 -22.19 -5.34
C ARG A 171 -2.81 -22.74 -6.67
N ASP A 172 -3.64 -23.53 -7.35
CA ASP A 172 -3.28 -24.19 -8.61
C ASP A 172 -3.14 -23.16 -9.75
N MET A 173 -4.05 -22.18 -9.82
CA MET A 173 -3.98 -21.06 -10.75
C MET A 173 -2.66 -20.28 -10.62
N LEU A 174 -2.18 -20.05 -9.39
CA LEU A 174 -0.94 -19.31 -9.14
C LEU A 174 0.30 -20.19 -9.14
N SER A 175 0.15 -21.53 -9.25
CA SER A 175 1.25 -22.51 -9.15
C SER A 175 2.11 -22.29 -7.91
N THR A 176 1.49 -22.10 -6.74
CA THR A 176 2.16 -21.80 -5.47
C THR A 176 1.73 -22.75 -4.35
N SER A 177 2.37 -22.65 -3.19
CA SER A 177 1.99 -23.45 -2.03
C SER A 177 0.72 -22.88 -1.34
N ARG A 178 0.04 -23.74 -0.57
CA ARG A 178 -1.14 -23.37 0.21
C ARG A 178 -0.90 -22.16 1.12
N LYS A 179 0.31 -22.04 1.70
CA LYS A 179 0.71 -20.95 2.59
C LYS A 179 0.58 -19.59 1.90
N TYR A 180 1.14 -19.45 0.72
CA TYR A 180 1.15 -18.17 0.00
C TYR A 180 -0.19 -17.86 -0.66
N ALA A 181 -0.87 -18.87 -1.21
CA ALA A 181 -2.23 -18.70 -1.71
C ALA A 181 -3.18 -18.20 -0.60
N LEU A 182 -3.10 -18.79 0.58
CA LEU A 182 -3.91 -18.37 1.73
C LEU A 182 -3.57 -16.93 2.16
N ALA A 183 -2.29 -16.57 2.23
CA ALA A 183 -1.86 -15.21 2.61
C ALA A 183 -2.43 -14.14 1.67
N VAL A 184 -2.46 -14.41 0.35
CA VAL A 184 -3.09 -13.49 -0.62
C VAL A 184 -4.60 -13.40 -0.41
N LEU A 185 -5.27 -14.55 -0.25
CA LEU A 185 -6.72 -14.57 -0.06
C LEU A 185 -7.15 -13.87 1.23
N GLU A 186 -6.42 -14.05 2.33
CA GLU A 186 -6.68 -13.34 3.59
C GLU A 186 -6.43 -11.82 3.44
N TYR A 187 -5.40 -11.43 2.68
CA TYR A 187 -5.17 -10.03 2.33
C TYR A 187 -6.34 -9.46 1.51
N TYR A 188 -6.86 -10.21 0.55
CA TYR A 188 -8.01 -9.81 -0.25
C TYR A 188 -9.29 -9.69 0.59
N ASP A 189 -9.54 -10.66 1.48
CA ASP A 189 -10.68 -10.64 2.40
C ASP A 189 -10.62 -9.40 3.33
N LYS A 190 -9.46 -9.14 3.92
CA LYS A 190 -9.21 -7.98 4.80
C LYS A 190 -9.43 -6.64 4.10
N ASN A 191 -9.01 -6.54 2.84
CA ASN A 191 -9.12 -5.33 2.04
C ASN A 191 -10.44 -5.27 1.24
N LYS A 192 -11.39 -6.19 1.50
CA LYS A 192 -12.70 -6.26 0.85
C LYS A 192 -12.63 -6.41 -0.68
N ILE A 193 -11.49 -6.86 -1.21
CA ILE A 193 -11.31 -7.20 -2.62
C ILE A 193 -12.13 -8.44 -2.94
N LEU A 194 -12.03 -9.46 -2.10
CA LEU A 194 -12.92 -10.63 -2.13
C LEU A 194 -13.76 -10.67 -0.84
N LYS A 195 -14.84 -11.44 -0.91
CA LYS A 195 -15.71 -11.77 0.22
C LYS A 195 -15.72 -13.28 0.40
N LYS A 196 -15.28 -13.73 1.57
CA LYS A 196 -15.29 -15.13 1.96
C LYS A 196 -16.72 -15.57 2.35
N ASP A 197 -17.13 -16.73 1.84
CA ASP A 197 -18.39 -17.40 2.15
C ASP A 197 -18.12 -18.91 2.29
N GLY A 198 -17.97 -19.39 3.52
CA GLY A 198 -17.51 -20.77 3.76
C GLY A 198 -16.12 -21.04 3.17
N ASP A 199 -16.04 -21.99 2.24
CA ASP A 199 -14.80 -22.40 1.56
C ASP A 199 -14.57 -21.66 0.24
N ILE A 200 -15.55 -20.87 -0.21
CA ILE A 200 -15.48 -20.11 -1.45
C ILE A 200 -15.28 -18.62 -1.19
N ARG A 201 -14.90 -17.91 -2.23
CA ARG A 201 -14.81 -16.45 -2.28
C ARG A 201 -15.48 -15.93 -3.55
N ARG A 202 -16.08 -14.74 -3.42
CA ARG A 202 -16.70 -14.00 -4.53
C ARG A 202 -16.13 -12.58 -4.59
N PRO A 203 -16.28 -11.85 -5.70
CA PRO A 203 -15.89 -10.45 -5.78
C PRO A 203 -16.50 -9.62 -4.65
N GLY A 204 -15.67 -8.86 -3.97
CA GLY A 204 -16.06 -7.94 -2.92
C GLY A 204 -16.24 -6.50 -3.41
N PRO A 205 -16.65 -5.56 -2.56
CA PRO A 205 -16.89 -4.16 -2.96
C PRO A 205 -15.64 -3.43 -3.46
N ALA A 206 -14.44 -3.89 -3.09
CA ALA A 206 -13.18 -3.33 -3.56
C ALA A 206 -12.56 -4.12 -4.74
N PHE A 207 -13.25 -5.12 -5.28
CA PHE A 207 -12.78 -5.92 -6.43
C PHE A 207 -12.42 -5.06 -7.66
N PRO A 208 -13.16 -3.98 -8.01
CA PRO A 208 -12.80 -3.12 -9.13
C PRO A 208 -11.40 -2.50 -9.04
N ALA A 209 -10.78 -2.49 -7.86
CA ALA A 209 -9.41 -1.98 -7.70
C ALA A 209 -8.34 -2.91 -8.32
N ILE A 210 -8.66 -4.20 -8.54
CA ILE A 210 -7.77 -5.18 -9.17
C ILE A 210 -8.25 -5.65 -10.55
N ALA A 211 -9.50 -5.34 -10.92
CA ALA A 211 -10.02 -5.62 -12.26
C ALA A 211 -9.27 -4.78 -13.31
N PRO A 212 -9.08 -5.29 -14.54
CA PRO A 212 -8.56 -4.50 -15.63
C PRO A 212 -9.43 -3.24 -15.78
N ARG A 213 -8.81 -2.08 -15.84
CA ARG A 213 -9.53 -0.89 -16.29
C ARG A 213 -9.83 -1.11 -17.75
N GLU A 214 -11.10 -1.22 -18.12
CA GLU A 214 -11.50 -1.07 -19.52
C GLU A 214 -10.97 0.30 -19.95
N GLU A 215 -10.08 0.29 -20.93
CA GLU A 215 -9.64 1.53 -21.59
C GLU A 215 -10.88 2.10 -22.29
N LEU A 216 -11.44 3.15 -21.69
CA LEU A 216 -12.49 3.98 -22.30
C LEU A 216 -11.87 4.90 -23.33
#